data_79ffea9229dba02b7b4e8878f37af0b7
#
_entry.id   79ffea9229dba02b7b4e8878f37af0b7
#
_cell.length_a   1.000
_cell.length_b   1.000
_cell.length_c   1.000
_cell.angle_alpha   90.00
_cell.angle_beta   90.00
_cell.angle_gamma   90.00
#
_symmetry.space_group_name_H-M   'P 1'
#
loop_
_entity.id
_entity.type
_entity.pdbx_description
1 polymer ?
#
loop_
_entity_poly.entity_id
_entity_poly.type
_entity_poly.pdbx_seq_one_letter_code
_entity_poly.pdbx_strand_id
1 'polypeptide(L)'
;MSDEGVYNEKGFVFYEHFIDALLKRGIQPIPTLYHFEMPAFLYEKYNGFYSRKVVDIFVELCKKIVDRYHDKVENWIIFNEQNGILQKGPKMFFGAVCPDGVDTQTFDNQIMHNTLIAHSLINEYIHQKGGKVMGLSLIHISEPTRQ
;
A
#
# COMPACT_ATOMS: atom_id res chain seq x y z
N MET A 1 5.52 -9.28 7.76
CA MET A 1 4.54 -10.40 7.88
C MET A 1 5.10 -11.59 7.14
N SER A 2 5.18 -12.77 7.78
CA SER A 2 5.76 -14.00 7.19
C SER A 2 4.69 -14.99 6.72
N ASP A 3 3.48 -14.88 7.21
CA ASP A 3 2.27 -15.61 6.81
C ASP A 3 1.03 -14.80 7.22
N GLU A 4 -0.18 -15.26 6.86
CA GLU A 4 -1.42 -14.59 7.23
C GLU A 4 -1.56 -14.43 8.75
N GLY A 5 -1.78 -13.21 9.20
CA GLY A 5 -1.91 -12.91 10.63
C GLY A 5 -0.62 -13.03 11.46
N VAL A 6 0.50 -13.46 10.87
CA VAL A 6 1.79 -13.57 11.56
C VAL A 6 2.61 -12.30 11.37
N TYR A 7 2.61 -11.45 12.38
CA TYR A 7 3.28 -10.14 12.34
C TYR A 7 4.65 -10.22 13.01
N ASN A 8 5.61 -9.45 12.47
CA ASN A 8 6.95 -9.36 13.02
C ASN A 8 7.03 -8.21 14.03
N GLU A 9 6.89 -8.51 15.32
CA GLU A 9 6.97 -7.51 16.39
C GLU A 9 8.32 -6.77 16.41
N LYS A 10 9.42 -7.44 16.08
CA LYS A 10 10.72 -6.77 15.97
C LYS A 10 10.72 -5.68 14.88
N GLY A 11 9.97 -5.89 13.80
CA GLY A 11 9.77 -4.88 12.76
C GLY A 11 9.00 -3.66 13.27
N PHE A 12 7.93 -3.88 14.03
CA PHE A 12 7.20 -2.77 14.65
C PHE A 12 8.09 -1.97 15.62
N VAL A 13 8.82 -2.64 16.48
CA VAL A 13 9.76 -1.97 17.41
C VAL A 13 10.83 -1.18 16.66
N PHE A 14 11.37 -1.73 15.57
CA PHE A 14 12.35 -1.02 14.74
C PHE A 14 11.78 0.29 14.17
N TYR A 15 10.58 0.24 13.58
CA TYR A 15 9.94 1.45 13.03
C TYR A 15 9.52 2.43 14.13
N GLU A 16 9.14 1.96 15.31
CA GLU A 16 8.87 2.83 16.46
C GLU A 16 10.10 3.65 16.85
N HIS A 17 11.26 2.99 17.01
CA HIS A 17 12.52 3.68 17.32
C HIS A 17 12.94 4.61 16.18
N PHE A 18 12.71 4.22 14.93
CA PHE A 18 13.04 5.06 13.77
C PHE A 18 12.18 6.33 13.74
N ILE A 19 10.87 6.21 13.93
CA ILE A 19 9.94 7.34 14.03
C ILE A 19 10.34 8.26 15.20
N ASP A 20 10.61 7.72 16.38
CA ASP A 20 11.03 8.49 17.55
C ASP A 20 12.35 9.24 17.30
N ALA A 21 13.28 8.62 16.59
CA ALA A 21 14.55 9.26 16.24
C ALA A 21 14.39 10.42 15.25
N LEU A 22 13.42 10.35 14.33
CA LEU A 22 13.07 11.45 13.43
C LEU A 22 12.42 12.60 14.21
N LEU A 23 11.42 12.30 15.02
CA LEU A 23 10.69 13.29 15.83
C LEU A 23 11.60 14.04 16.79
N LYS A 24 12.54 13.36 17.44
CA LYS A 24 13.58 13.98 18.29
C LYS A 24 14.45 15.00 17.56
N ARG A 25 14.53 14.92 16.23
CA ARG A 25 15.27 15.84 15.36
C ARG A 25 14.38 16.89 14.70
N GLY A 26 13.10 16.96 15.07
CA GLY A 26 12.13 17.87 14.46
C GLY A 26 11.71 17.48 13.05
N ILE A 27 11.94 16.21 12.64
CA ILE A 27 11.57 15.69 11.32
C ILE A 27 10.24 14.97 11.46
N GLN A 28 9.22 15.42 10.71
CA GLN A 28 7.92 14.77 10.66
C GLN A 28 7.95 13.60 9.64
N PRO A 29 7.69 12.35 10.07
CA PRO A 29 7.66 11.23 9.18
C PRO A 29 6.38 11.22 8.33
N ILE A 30 6.50 10.79 7.07
CA ILE A 30 5.38 10.51 6.16
C ILE A 30 5.59 9.09 5.62
N PRO A 31 5.17 8.05 6.34
CA PRO A 31 5.38 6.68 5.91
C PRO A 31 4.47 6.31 4.73
N THR A 32 5.00 5.49 3.84
CA THR A 32 4.26 4.84 2.76
C THR A 32 3.95 3.41 3.16
N LEU A 33 2.65 3.04 3.22
CA LEU A 33 2.22 1.73 3.71
C LEU A 33 2.50 0.60 2.71
N TYR A 34 2.47 0.89 1.41
CA TYR A 34 2.87 -0.02 0.34
C TYR A 34 3.76 0.68 -0.68
N HIS A 35 5.00 0.18 -0.82
CA HIS A 35 5.98 0.71 -1.77
C HIS A 35 6.63 -0.43 -2.58
N PHE A 36 5.77 -1.25 -3.22
CA PHE A 36 6.13 -2.36 -4.12
C PHE A 36 6.68 -3.63 -3.46
N GLU A 37 6.73 -3.71 -2.13
CA GLU A 37 7.21 -4.90 -1.42
C GLU A 37 6.06 -5.87 -1.13
N MET A 38 5.74 -6.74 -2.09
CA MET A 38 4.76 -7.81 -1.89
C MET A 38 5.43 -8.99 -1.17
N PRO A 39 4.94 -9.42 0.02
CA PRO A 39 5.40 -10.64 0.65
C PRO A 39 5.25 -11.85 -0.27
N ALA A 40 6.31 -12.68 -0.39
CA ALA A 40 6.36 -13.80 -1.31
C ALA A 40 5.14 -14.74 -1.17
N PHE A 41 4.72 -15.05 0.07
CA PHE A 41 3.57 -15.92 0.30
C PHE A 41 2.23 -15.35 -0.24
N LEU A 42 2.07 -14.02 -0.27
CA LEU A 42 0.88 -13.38 -0.85
C LEU A 42 0.88 -13.47 -2.38
N TYR A 43 2.07 -13.37 -2.97
CA TYR A 43 2.24 -13.63 -4.41
C TYR A 43 1.95 -15.09 -4.75
N GLU A 44 2.57 -16.03 -4.04
CA GLU A 44 2.50 -17.47 -4.33
C GLU A 44 1.10 -18.05 -4.10
N LYS A 45 0.43 -17.67 -3.00
CA LYS A 45 -0.89 -18.19 -2.65
C LYS A 45 -2.04 -17.49 -3.40
N TYR A 46 -1.90 -16.19 -3.65
CA TYR A 46 -3.05 -15.35 -4.02
C TYR A 46 -2.82 -14.50 -5.28
N ASN A 47 -1.63 -14.53 -5.85
CA ASN A 47 -1.29 -13.68 -6.99
C ASN A 47 -1.44 -12.17 -6.67
N GLY A 48 -0.90 -11.74 -5.53
CA GLY A 48 -0.85 -10.34 -5.13
C GLY A 48 -2.19 -9.64 -5.13
N PHE A 49 -2.21 -8.36 -5.49
CA PHE A 49 -3.45 -7.56 -5.52
C PHE A 49 -4.45 -7.95 -6.62
N TYR A 50 -4.16 -8.94 -7.45
CA TYR A 50 -5.19 -9.53 -8.31
C TYR A 50 -6.28 -10.22 -7.48
N SER A 51 -5.93 -10.76 -6.31
CA SER A 51 -6.87 -11.39 -5.38
C SER A 51 -7.48 -10.42 -4.37
N ARG A 52 -8.80 -10.48 -4.19
CA ARG A 52 -9.51 -9.75 -3.15
C ARG A 52 -9.03 -10.12 -1.73
N LYS A 53 -8.60 -11.36 -1.52
CA LYS A 53 -8.06 -11.82 -0.24
C LYS A 53 -6.84 -11.00 0.22
N VAL A 54 -5.98 -10.58 -0.72
CA VAL A 54 -4.81 -9.74 -0.41
C VAL A 54 -5.22 -8.35 0.04
N VAL A 55 -6.34 -7.82 -0.48
CA VAL A 55 -6.91 -6.55 -0.01
C VAL A 55 -7.23 -6.64 1.48
N ASP A 56 -7.94 -7.68 1.90
CA ASP A 56 -8.34 -7.86 3.30
C ASP A 56 -7.13 -7.99 4.23
N ILE A 57 -6.13 -8.79 3.82
CA ILE A 57 -4.88 -8.99 4.58
C ILE A 57 -4.09 -7.67 4.68
N PHE A 58 -4.01 -6.93 3.59
CA PHE A 58 -3.30 -5.65 3.56
C PHE A 58 -3.99 -4.58 4.41
N VAL A 59 -5.32 -4.49 4.35
CA VAL A 59 -6.11 -3.57 5.17
C VAL A 59 -5.89 -3.86 6.66
N GLU A 60 -5.92 -5.13 7.07
CA GLU A 60 -5.68 -5.50 8.47
C GLU A 60 -4.24 -5.19 8.93
N LEU A 61 -3.24 -5.40 8.07
CA LEU A 61 -1.87 -4.99 8.36
C LEU A 61 -1.77 -3.47 8.55
N CYS A 62 -2.38 -2.69 7.64
CA CYS A 62 -2.35 -1.23 7.71
C CYS A 62 -3.04 -0.70 8.96
N LYS A 63 -4.18 -1.28 9.36
CA LYS A 63 -4.85 -0.92 10.61
C LYS A 63 -3.93 -1.11 11.82
N LYS A 64 -3.21 -2.23 11.89
CA LYS A 64 -2.24 -2.48 12.98
C LYS A 64 -1.09 -1.48 12.98
N ILE A 65 -0.59 -1.09 11.81
CA ILE A 65 0.46 -0.07 11.66
C ILE A 65 -0.07 1.29 12.14
N VAL A 66 -1.26 1.68 11.69
CA VAL A 66 -1.90 2.93 12.08
C VAL A 66 -2.18 2.94 13.59
N ASP A 67 -2.75 1.87 14.14
CA ASP A 67 -3.00 1.76 15.59
C ASP A 67 -1.72 1.92 16.43
N ARG A 68 -0.60 1.43 15.92
CA ARG A 68 0.68 1.50 16.62
C ARG A 68 1.31 2.89 16.61
N TYR A 69 1.09 3.68 15.54
CA TYR A 69 1.88 4.90 15.31
C TYR A 69 1.05 6.17 15.09
N HIS A 70 -0.29 6.13 15.12
CA HIS A 70 -1.13 7.30 14.81
C HIS A 70 -0.92 8.49 15.77
N ASP A 71 -0.46 8.24 16.99
CA ASP A 71 -0.12 9.28 17.97
C ASP A 71 1.19 10.02 17.64
N LYS A 72 2.03 9.44 16.79
CA LYS A 72 3.34 9.92 16.36
C LYS A 72 3.38 10.36 14.89
N VAL A 73 2.46 9.87 14.08
CA VAL A 73 2.41 10.07 12.62
C VAL A 73 1.08 10.67 12.22
N GLU A 74 1.10 11.89 11.71
CA GLU A 74 -0.09 12.60 11.24
C GLU A 74 -0.41 12.31 9.77
N ASN A 75 0.62 12.25 8.92
CA ASN A 75 0.49 12.19 7.47
C ASN A 75 0.93 10.82 6.94
N TRP A 76 0.10 10.20 6.09
CA TRP A 76 0.29 8.86 5.58
C TRP A 76 0.18 8.81 4.07
N ILE A 77 0.98 7.97 3.43
CA ILE A 77 0.79 7.57 2.03
C ILE A 77 0.38 6.10 2.03
N ILE A 78 -0.74 5.76 1.39
CA ILE A 78 -1.22 4.38 1.38
C ILE A 78 -0.48 3.56 0.32
N PHE A 79 -0.46 4.04 -0.91
CA PHE A 79 0.25 3.41 -2.02
C PHE A 79 1.23 4.37 -2.66
N ASN A 80 2.44 3.90 -2.91
CA ASN A 80 3.34 4.59 -3.82
C ASN A 80 2.89 4.38 -5.26
N GLU A 81 2.77 5.47 -6.03
CA GLU A 81 2.49 5.46 -7.48
C GLU A 81 1.36 4.51 -7.89
N GLN A 82 0.21 4.56 -7.19
CA GLN A 82 -0.92 3.67 -7.42
C GLN A 82 -1.40 3.67 -8.87
N ASN A 83 -1.30 4.79 -9.57
CA ASN A 83 -1.65 4.93 -10.99
C ASN A 83 -0.62 4.28 -11.94
N GLY A 84 0.51 3.79 -11.44
CA GLY A 84 1.52 3.04 -12.21
C GLY A 84 1.00 1.74 -12.84
N ILE A 85 -0.14 1.21 -12.35
CA ILE A 85 -0.85 0.06 -12.97
C ILE A 85 -1.20 0.36 -14.44
N LEU A 86 -1.53 1.61 -14.76
CA LEU A 86 -1.87 2.04 -16.12
C LEU A 86 -0.66 2.08 -17.05
N GLN A 87 0.55 2.01 -16.52
CA GLN A 87 1.79 1.85 -17.28
C GLN A 87 2.17 0.36 -17.33
N LYS A 88 2.82 -0.06 -18.39
CA LYS A 88 3.19 -1.46 -18.64
C LYS A 88 4.00 -2.05 -17.47
N GLY A 89 3.36 -2.83 -16.60
CA GLY A 89 4.09 -3.63 -15.63
C GLY A 89 3.45 -3.87 -14.24
N PRO A 90 2.16 -4.20 -14.11
CA PRO A 90 1.53 -4.47 -12.82
C PRO A 90 2.20 -5.58 -12.02
N LYS A 91 2.88 -6.51 -12.68
CA LYS A 91 3.66 -7.59 -12.06
C LYS A 91 4.70 -7.07 -11.07
N MET A 92 5.41 -6.00 -11.43
CA MET A 92 6.47 -5.43 -10.60
C MET A 92 5.90 -4.65 -9.42
N PHE A 93 4.83 -3.88 -9.64
CA PHE A 93 4.30 -2.95 -8.64
C PHE A 93 3.32 -3.58 -7.65
N PHE A 94 2.57 -4.59 -8.06
CA PHE A 94 1.46 -5.13 -7.26
C PHE A 94 1.56 -6.64 -7.00
N GLY A 95 2.73 -7.23 -7.26
CA GLY A 95 3.05 -8.62 -6.97
C GLY A 95 2.10 -9.62 -7.64
N ALA A 96 1.70 -9.36 -8.90
CA ALA A 96 0.74 -10.20 -9.59
C ALA A 96 1.21 -10.58 -11.00
N VAL A 97 0.79 -11.75 -11.48
CA VAL A 97 1.02 -12.24 -12.85
C VAL A 97 -0.33 -12.46 -13.52
N CYS A 98 -0.46 -12.03 -14.78
CA CYS A 98 -1.67 -12.24 -15.54
C CYS A 98 -1.92 -13.74 -15.74
N PRO A 99 -3.06 -14.30 -15.30
CA PRO A 99 -3.37 -15.71 -15.49
C PRO A 99 -3.58 -16.05 -16.98
N ASP A 100 -3.30 -17.29 -17.35
CA ASP A 100 -3.57 -17.76 -18.71
C ASP A 100 -5.06 -17.59 -19.07
N GLY A 101 -5.31 -17.09 -20.27
CA GLY A 101 -6.67 -16.88 -20.79
C GLY A 101 -7.35 -15.60 -20.29
N VAL A 102 -6.73 -14.82 -19.44
CA VAL A 102 -7.22 -13.49 -19.02
C VAL A 102 -6.54 -12.43 -19.90
N ASP A 103 -7.32 -11.52 -20.48
CA ASP A 103 -6.77 -10.39 -21.21
C ASP A 103 -6.14 -9.35 -20.23
N THR A 104 -5.10 -8.68 -20.71
CA THR A 104 -4.31 -7.75 -19.90
C THR A 104 -5.15 -6.61 -19.33
N GLN A 105 -6.12 -6.10 -20.09
CA GLN A 105 -6.96 -4.97 -19.63
C GLN A 105 -7.85 -5.39 -18.45
N THR A 106 -8.46 -6.59 -18.54
CA THR A 106 -9.25 -7.17 -17.44
C THR A 106 -8.38 -7.39 -16.20
N PHE A 107 -7.17 -7.91 -16.40
CA PHE A 107 -6.21 -8.13 -15.33
C PHE A 107 -5.82 -6.81 -14.63
N ASP A 108 -5.45 -5.80 -15.39
CA ASP A 108 -5.04 -4.48 -14.88
C ASP A 108 -6.20 -3.79 -14.16
N ASN A 109 -7.41 -3.85 -14.73
CA ASN A 109 -8.63 -3.30 -14.12
C ASN A 109 -8.96 -3.98 -12.79
N GLN A 110 -8.76 -5.30 -12.68
CA GLN A 110 -9.01 -6.03 -11.44
C GLN A 110 -8.03 -5.59 -10.33
N ILE A 111 -6.74 -5.43 -10.65
CA ILE A 111 -5.74 -4.93 -9.68
C ILE A 111 -6.07 -3.49 -9.27
N MET A 112 -6.37 -2.61 -10.24
CA MET A 112 -6.76 -1.23 -9.96
C MET A 112 -7.98 -1.18 -9.04
N HIS A 113 -9.02 -1.94 -9.33
CA HIS A 113 -10.21 -2.02 -8.51
C HIS A 113 -9.89 -2.45 -7.07
N ASN A 114 -9.11 -3.52 -6.91
CA ASN A 114 -8.73 -4.04 -5.61
C ASN A 114 -7.89 -3.04 -4.80
N THR A 115 -6.92 -2.38 -5.43
CA THR A 115 -6.09 -1.37 -4.75
C THR A 115 -6.88 -0.12 -4.39
N LEU A 116 -7.86 0.30 -5.21
CA LEU A 116 -8.76 1.42 -4.88
C LEU A 116 -9.65 1.08 -3.67
N ILE A 117 -10.14 -0.16 -3.57
CA ILE A 117 -10.91 -0.59 -2.40
C ILE A 117 -10.02 -0.57 -1.15
N ALA A 118 -8.81 -1.15 -1.24
CA ALA A 118 -7.85 -1.10 -0.13
C ALA A 118 -7.56 0.34 0.30
N HIS A 119 -7.31 1.22 -0.67
CA HIS A 119 -7.06 2.64 -0.42
C HIS A 119 -8.22 3.28 0.33
N SER A 120 -9.45 3.09 -0.14
CA SER A 120 -10.65 3.69 0.47
C SER A 120 -10.85 3.23 1.92
N LEU A 121 -10.71 1.93 2.19
CA LEU A 121 -10.87 1.37 3.54
C LEU A 121 -9.79 1.86 4.52
N ILE A 122 -8.54 1.96 4.05
CA ILE A 122 -7.42 2.41 4.87
C ILE A 122 -7.51 3.92 5.08
N ASN A 123 -7.88 4.70 4.05
CA ASN A 123 -8.09 6.13 4.14
C ASN A 123 -9.15 6.48 5.20
N GLU A 124 -10.29 5.81 5.15
CA GLU A 124 -11.34 5.97 6.15
C GLU A 124 -10.82 5.68 7.58
N TYR A 125 -10.08 4.58 7.74
CA TYR A 125 -9.52 4.21 9.03
C TYR A 125 -8.50 5.23 9.57
N ILE A 126 -7.60 5.73 8.71
CA ILE A 126 -6.63 6.77 9.09
C ILE A 126 -7.36 8.04 9.55
N HIS A 127 -8.41 8.48 8.83
CA HIS A 127 -9.20 9.64 9.23
C HIS A 127 -9.93 9.43 10.56
N GLN A 128 -10.47 8.24 10.83
CA GLN A 128 -11.07 7.90 12.13
C GLN A 128 -10.06 8.00 13.29
N LYS A 129 -8.77 7.81 13.02
CA LYS A 129 -7.67 7.96 14.00
C LYS A 129 -7.08 9.38 14.04
N GLY A 130 -7.67 10.34 13.31
CA GLY A 130 -7.23 11.73 13.27
C GLY A 130 -6.06 12.02 12.33
N GLY A 131 -5.62 11.02 11.56
CA GLY A 131 -4.55 11.17 10.56
C GLY A 131 -5.04 11.77 9.24
N LYS A 132 -4.09 12.10 8.37
CA LYS A 132 -4.30 12.63 7.01
C LYS A 132 -3.67 11.72 5.99
N VAL A 133 -4.31 11.57 4.84
CA VAL A 133 -3.78 10.78 3.71
C VAL A 133 -3.30 11.70 2.60
N MET A 134 -2.09 11.45 2.13
CA MET A 134 -1.46 12.13 1.01
C MET A 134 -1.39 11.21 -0.19
N GLY A 135 -1.59 11.76 -1.39
CA GLY A 135 -1.39 11.03 -2.64
C GLY A 135 0.03 11.12 -3.14
N LEU A 136 0.54 10.00 -3.66
CA LEU A 136 1.79 9.95 -4.42
C LEU A 136 1.53 9.26 -5.75
N SER A 137 1.70 9.97 -6.85
CA SER A 137 1.38 9.45 -8.18
C SER A 137 2.42 9.87 -9.24
N LEU A 138 2.48 9.11 -10.32
CA LEU A 138 3.29 9.46 -11.50
C LEU A 138 2.65 10.65 -12.23
N ILE A 139 3.25 11.83 -12.10
CA ILE A 139 2.67 13.09 -12.59
C ILE A 139 2.50 13.12 -14.12
N HIS A 140 3.40 12.48 -14.86
CA HIS A 140 3.36 12.47 -16.32
C HIS A 140 2.22 11.67 -16.95
N ILE A 141 1.46 10.92 -16.15
CA ILE A 141 0.26 10.20 -16.63
C ILE A 141 -0.97 11.07 -16.56
N SER A 142 -0.97 12.09 -15.70
CA SER A 142 -2.16 12.89 -15.35
C SER A 142 -2.22 14.23 -16.08
N GLU A 143 -1.14 14.68 -16.69
CA GLU A 143 -1.13 15.94 -17.44
C GLU A 143 -1.59 15.71 -18.89
N PRO A 144 -2.67 16.41 -19.34
CA PRO A 144 -2.99 16.41 -20.76
C PRO A 144 -1.82 17.05 -21.50
N THR A 145 -1.23 16.32 -22.46
CA THR A 145 -0.29 16.87 -23.41
C THR A 145 -0.95 18.06 -24.08
N ARG A 146 -0.53 19.28 -23.72
CA ARG A 146 -0.82 20.45 -24.50
C ARG A 146 -0.04 20.30 -25.82
N GLN A 147 -0.76 19.90 -26.87
CA GLN A 147 -0.33 20.08 -28.23
C GLN A 147 -0.48 21.55 -28.66
#